data_0b5b66d39997a86f68d49e2dd0859730
#
_entry.id   0b5b66d39997a86f68d49e2dd0859730
#
_cell.length_a   1.000
_cell.length_b   1.000
_cell.length_c   1.000
_cell.angle_alpha   90.00
_cell.angle_beta   90.00
_cell.angle_gamma   90.00
#
_symmetry.space_group_name_H-M   'P 1'
#
loop_
_entity.id
_entity.type
_entity.pdbx_description
1 polymer ?
#
loop_
_entity_poly.entity_id
_entity_poly.type
_entity_poly.pdbx_seq_one_letter_code
_entity_poly.pdbx_strand_id
1 'polypeptide(L)'
;MKRICFFLLLLFGFPLLVLSQTWTQKSNFIGDGRHHPITFSNDSFGFVISGSYLENAYKYDYCSDSWSQLQNIPFVGRGYSYGVAVGNTAFVGFGSTSNGSYPTDWWQYDMSNDLWSQKTSFPGDGRQHPAMVVVNDKIFMGCGGNGNGNLGDWWEYDIPSDTWTEKTGFPANNRHHPYYFGIGNYAYVGFGHGSFAGPGSNPSASSYIYNDFFRYDPSNDSWLQLSNFPSEARVAGTQFSYNGKGYVLSGDGDDHGPLSSGEMWEYNPLNDSWIQLPSHPGGAIWAPGSFVIGGEVYFLLGQDWNANTPVDPISVYSYKLSQNSGCTDSVAFNFSSLAIYDDCSCCYFSGCTDPLA
;
A
#
# COMPACT_ATOMS: atom_id res chain seq x y z
N MET A 1 72.06 18.16 -12.67
CA MET A 1 71.05 18.33 -11.62
C MET A 1 69.70 18.44 -12.25
N LYS A 2 68.90 17.34 -12.24
CA LYS A 2 67.50 17.31 -12.78
C LYS A 2 66.55 17.62 -11.63
N ARG A 3 65.78 18.69 -11.73
CA ARG A 3 64.76 19.05 -10.77
C ARG A 3 63.47 18.24 -11.10
N ILE A 4 63.04 17.40 -10.15
CA ILE A 4 61.77 16.67 -10.19
C ILE A 4 60.74 17.59 -9.55
N CYS A 5 59.73 18.05 -10.34
CA CYS A 5 58.56 18.73 -9.81
C CYS A 5 57.53 17.68 -9.36
N PHE A 6 57.23 17.63 -8.06
CA PHE A 6 56.08 16.90 -7.52
C PHE A 6 54.83 17.75 -7.69
N PHE A 7 53.90 17.27 -8.51
CA PHE A 7 52.53 17.81 -8.53
C PHE A 7 51.73 17.14 -7.44
N LEU A 8 51.36 17.87 -6.41
CA LEU A 8 50.42 17.45 -5.38
C LEU A 8 49.02 17.60 -5.97
N LEU A 9 48.36 16.51 -6.33
CA LEU A 9 46.94 16.49 -6.65
C LEU A 9 46.16 16.58 -5.32
N LEU A 10 45.65 17.77 -5.01
CA LEU A 10 44.64 17.99 -3.97
C LEU A 10 43.31 17.47 -4.49
N LEU A 11 42.94 16.25 -4.09
CA LEU A 11 41.57 15.72 -4.22
C LEU A 11 40.67 16.48 -3.24
N PHE A 12 39.96 17.50 -3.73
CA PHE A 12 38.83 18.08 -3.02
C PHE A 12 37.69 17.05 -3.07
N GLY A 13 37.60 16.24 -2.02
CA GLY A 13 36.38 15.47 -1.75
C GLY A 13 35.26 16.44 -1.37
N PHE A 14 34.38 16.72 -2.34
CA PHE A 14 33.08 17.32 -1.99
C PHE A 14 32.33 16.32 -1.13
N PRO A 15 31.89 16.70 0.09
CA PRO A 15 30.97 15.85 0.82
C PRO A 15 29.70 15.73 -0.02
N LEU A 16 29.39 14.54 -0.51
CA LEU A 16 28.04 14.24 -0.96
C LEU A 16 27.13 14.45 0.27
N LEU A 17 26.41 15.55 0.28
CA LEU A 17 25.26 15.73 1.16
C LEU A 17 24.26 14.65 0.77
N VAL A 18 24.32 13.50 1.42
CA VAL A 18 23.22 12.54 1.42
C VAL A 18 22.11 13.22 2.19
N LEU A 19 21.20 13.87 1.49
CA LEU A 19 19.94 14.33 2.09
C LEU A 19 19.26 13.07 2.61
N SER A 20 19.20 12.93 3.93
CA SER A 20 18.44 11.88 4.58
C SER A 20 16.99 12.02 4.13
N GLN A 21 16.46 10.98 3.48
CA GLN A 21 15.03 10.92 3.19
C GLN A 21 14.28 10.92 4.52
N THR A 22 13.35 11.84 4.67
CA THR A 22 12.56 12.01 5.90
C THR A 22 11.08 12.03 5.57
N TRP A 23 10.28 11.59 6.51
CA TRP A 23 8.84 11.72 6.44
C TRP A 23 8.43 13.18 6.57
N THR A 24 7.46 13.61 5.78
CA THR A 24 6.89 14.97 5.78
C THR A 24 5.42 14.89 6.13
N GLN A 25 5.00 15.70 7.11
CA GLN A 25 3.59 15.82 7.44
C GLN A 25 2.87 16.61 6.35
N LYS A 26 1.70 16.12 5.94
CA LYS A 26 0.80 16.71 4.95
C LYS A 26 -0.49 17.19 5.62
N SER A 27 -1.38 17.80 4.84
CA SER A 27 -2.70 18.18 5.32
C SER A 27 -3.44 16.98 5.90
N ASN A 28 -3.96 17.15 7.11
CA ASN A 28 -4.72 16.09 7.78
C ASN A 28 -5.93 15.65 6.95
N PHE A 29 -6.28 14.37 7.08
CA PHE A 29 -7.52 13.85 6.54
C PHE A 29 -8.72 14.60 7.11
N ILE A 30 -9.70 14.95 6.27
CA ILE A 30 -10.83 15.81 6.64
C ILE A 30 -12.07 15.05 7.13
N GLY A 31 -12.09 13.73 6.96
CA GLY A 31 -13.17 12.87 7.45
C GLY A 31 -12.88 12.32 8.85
N ASP A 32 -13.76 11.45 9.31
CA ASP A 32 -13.58 10.75 10.60
C ASP A 32 -12.38 9.80 10.52
N GLY A 33 -11.60 9.72 11.60
CA GLY A 33 -10.57 8.72 11.78
C GLY A 33 -11.15 7.31 11.65
N ARG A 34 -10.39 6.39 11.06
CA ARG A 34 -10.85 5.02 10.78
C ARG A 34 -9.71 4.04 10.61
N HIS A 35 -9.94 2.81 10.96
CA HIS A 35 -9.06 1.69 10.62
C HIS A 35 -9.55 0.97 9.35
N HIS A 36 -8.65 0.24 8.69
CA HIS A 36 -8.91 -0.47 7.44
C HIS A 36 -9.55 0.46 6.37
N PRO A 37 -9.03 1.67 6.15
CA PRO A 37 -9.50 2.47 5.03
C PRO A 37 -9.19 1.72 3.74
N ILE A 38 -10.11 1.72 2.78
CA ILE A 38 -9.83 1.26 1.44
C ILE A 38 -9.12 2.40 0.72
N THR A 39 -7.86 2.17 0.33
CA THR A 39 -7.01 3.18 -0.29
C THR A 39 -6.47 2.73 -1.63
N PHE A 40 -6.42 3.63 -2.57
CA PHE A 40 -5.81 3.48 -3.89
C PHE A 40 -5.48 4.86 -4.48
N SER A 41 -4.78 4.88 -5.60
CA SER A 41 -4.45 6.13 -6.31
C SER A 41 -4.43 5.93 -7.82
N ASN A 42 -4.50 7.04 -8.53
CA ASN A 42 -4.03 7.17 -9.91
C ASN A 42 -2.83 8.13 -9.94
N ASP A 43 -2.42 8.58 -11.12
CA ASP A 43 -1.26 9.47 -11.29
C ASP A 43 -1.43 10.86 -10.67
N SER A 44 -2.67 11.26 -10.34
CA SER A 44 -3.00 12.63 -9.90
C SER A 44 -3.61 12.71 -8.52
N PHE A 45 -4.27 11.65 -8.05
CA PHE A 45 -5.07 11.69 -6.83
C PHE A 45 -4.93 10.42 -6.00
N GLY A 46 -4.93 10.59 -4.67
CA GLY A 46 -5.15 9.52 -3.71
C GLY A 46 -6.62 9.44 -3.30
N PHE A 47 -7.09 8.26 -2.98
CA PHE A 47 -8.47 8.01 -2.58
C PHE A 47 -8.53 7.25 -1.26
N VAL A 48 -9.48 7.65 -0.42
CA VAL A 48 -9.85 6.96 0.81
C VAL A 48 -11.34 6.73 0.76
N ILE A 49 -11.76 5.48 0.79
CA ILE A 49 -13.18 5.13 0.79
C ILE A 49 -13.46 4.12 1.90
N SER A 50 -14.65 4.17 2.46
CA SER A 50 -15.08 3.22 3.49
C SER A 50 -14.08 3.10 4.65
N GLY A 51 -13.92 1.90 5.22
CA GLY A 51 -13.19 1.67 6.48
C GLY A 51 -14.08 1.90 7.69
N SER A 52 -13.87 1.15 8.77
CA SER A 52 -14.70 1.22 10.00
C SER A 52 -16.21 1.20 9.70
N TYR A 53 -16.63 0.51 8.63
CA TYR A 53 -18.02 0.40 8.14
C TYR A 53 -18.66 1.72 7.66
N LEU A 54 -17.89 2.78 7.46
CA LEU A 54 -18.37 4.05 6.93
C LEU A 54 -18.63 3.96 5.41
N GLU A 55 -19.49 4.83 4.88
CA GLU A 55 -19.86 4.83 3.46
C GLU A 55 -19.30 6.04 2.69
N ASN A 56 -18.65 6.97 3.39
CA ASN A 56 -18.09 8.17 2.77
C ASN A 56 -16.79 7.88 2.01
N ALA A 57 -16.52 8.73 1.03
CA ALA A 57 -15.36 8.67 0.17
C ALA A 57 -14.70 10.05 0.05
N TYR A 58 -13.38 10.06 -0.13
CA TYR A 58 -12.57 11.27 -0.19
C TYR A 58 -11.47 11.13 -1.24
N LYS A 59 -11.09 12.27 -1.80
CA LYS A 59 -10.01 12.41 -2.76
C LYS A 59 -8.97 13.39 -2.22
N TYR A 60 -7.71 13.03 -2.35
CA TYR A 60 -6.55 13.84 -2.03
C TYR A 60 -5.85 14.31 -3.30
N ASP A 61 -5.66 15.60 -3.43
CA ASP A 61 -4.86 16.24 -4.47
C ASP A 61 -3.47 16.53 -3.89
N TYR A 62 -2.46 15.83 -4.41
CA TYR A 62 -1.10 15.97 -3.88
C TYR A 62 -0.42 17.27 -4.29
N CYS A 63 -0.85 17.89 -5.40
CA CYS A 63 -0.30 19.17 -5.85
C CYS A 63 -0.74 20.34 -4.97
N SER A 64 -1.99 20.35 -4.55
CA SER A 64 -2.52 21.38 -3.66
C SER A 64 -2.47 21.01 -2.18
N ASP A 65 -1.99 19.80 -1.85
CA ASP A 65 -2.02 19.21 -0.50
C ASP A 65 -3.40 19.40 0.17
N SER A 66 -4.45 18.98 -0.53
CA SER A 66 -5.82 19.21 -0.08
C SER A 66 -6.74 18.01 -0.29
N TRP A 67 -7.73 17.89 0.58
CA TRP A 67 -8.75 16.87 0.55
C TRP A 67 -10.09 17.42 0.06
N SER A 68 -10.84 16.62 -0.67
CA SER A 68 -12.23 16.88 -1.02
C SER A 68 -13.09 15.63 -0.77
N GLN A 69 -14.31 15.82 -0.28
CA GLN A 69 -15.26 14.75 -0.14
C GLN A 69 -15.92 14.44 -1.49
N LEU A 70 -16.06 13.15 -1.77
CA LEU A 70 -16.76 12.61 -2.94
C LEU A 70 -18.17 12.17 -2.56
N GLN A 71 -18.93 11.64 -3.52
CA GLN A 71 -20.19 10.97 -3.23
C GLN A 71 -19.92 9.70 -2.40
N ASN A 72 -20.90 9.34 -1.56
CA ASN A 72 -20.82 8.08 -0.83
C ASN A 72 -20.79 6.89 -1.80
N ILE A 73 -20.15 5.81 -1.35
CA ILE A 73 -20.14 4.55 -2.08
C ILE A 73 -21.56 4.00 -2.25
N PRO A 74 -21.87 3.32 -3.37
CA PRO A 74 -23.23 2.81 -3.64
C PRO A 74 -23.56 1.47 -2.95
N PHE A 75 -22.69 1.00 -2.08
CA PHE A 75 -22.81 -0.27 -1.36
C PHE A 75 -22.62 -0.04 0.15
N VAL A 76 -23.02 -1.02 0.94
CA VAL A 76 -22.92 -0.95 2.42
C VAL A 76 -21.46 -0.78 2.83
N GLY A 77 -21.18 0.11 3.79
CA GLY A 77 -19.86 0.37 4.32
C GLY A 77 -19.13 -0.89 4.78
N ARG A 78 -17.83 -0.95 4.49
CA ARG A 78 -16.96 -2.09 4.79
C ARG A 78 -15.99 -1.79 5.94
N GLY A 79 -15.79 -2.80 6.78
CA GLY A 79 -14.58 -2.98 7.55
C GLY A 79 -13.75 -4.08 6.92
N TYR A 80 -12.42 -4.05 7.12
CA TYR A 80 -11.53 -5.16 6.77
C TYR A 80 -11.51 -5.53 5.28
N SER A 81 -11.77 -4.54 4.43
CA SER A 81 -11.77 -4.63 2.97
C SER A 81 -10.58 -3.90 2.39
N TYR A 82 -10.27 -4.20 1.15
CA TYR A 82 -9.20 -3.56 0.40
C TYR A 82 -9.67 -3.18 -1.01
N GLY A 83 -8.88 -2.35 -1.67
CA GLY A 83 -9.06 -1.98 -3.07
C GLY A 83 -7.75 -2.01 -3.80
N VAL A 84 -7.81 -2.16 -5.11
CA VAL A 84 -6.68 -2.09 -6.02
C VAL A 84 -7.02 -1.20 -7.21
N ALA A 85 -6.01 -0.58 -7.82
CA ALA A 85 -6.20 0.26 -9.00
C ALA A 85 -5.40 -0.26 -10.19
N VAL A 86 -5.99 -0.13 -11.39
CA VAL A 86 -5.36 -0.36 -12.68
C VAL A 86 -5.61 0.88 -13.53
N GLY A 87 -4.58 1.70 -13.75
CA GLY A 87 -4.71 3.01 -14.38
C GLY A 87 -5.70 3.90 -13.63
N ASN A 88 -6.70 4.43 -14.31
CA ASN A 88 -7.76 5.27 -13.73
C ASN A 88 -8.98 4.50 -13.21
N THR A 89 -8.86 3.20 -13.05
CA THR A 89 -9.97 2.35 -12.59
C THR A 89 -9.56 1.63 -11.30
N ALA A 90 -10.37 1.77 -10.25
CA ALA A 90 -10.18 1.00 -9.03
C ALA A 90 -11.24 -0.12 -8.92
N PHE A 91 -10.88 -1.15 -8.19
CA PHE A 91 -11.74 -2.29 -7.89
C PHE A 91 -11.80 -2.52 -6.38
N VAL A 92 -13.03 -2.72 -5.88
CA VAL A 92 -13.30 -2.81 -4.44
C VAL A 92 -14.30 -3.93 -4.18
N GLY A 93 -14.05 -4.69 -3.12
CA GLY A 93 -14.96 -5.75 -2.68
C GLY A 93 -14.51 -6.39 -1.38
N PHE A 94 -15.20 -7.45 -0.98
CA PHE A 94 -14.88 -8.20 0.23
C PHE A 94 -15.05 -7.40 1.53
N GLY A 95 -14.31 -7.81 2.58
CA GLY A 95 -14.46 -7.25 3.91
C GLY A 95 -15.67 -7.80 4.65
N SER A 96 -16.05 -7.14 5.73
CA SER A 96 -17.30 -7.41 6.45
C SER A 96 -18.14 -6.15 6.55
N THR A 97 -19.42 -6.34 6.77
CA THR A 97 -20.38 -5.28 7.08
C THR A 97 -20.60 -5.18 8.59
N SER A 98 -21.17 -4.09 9.05
CA SER A 98 -21.44 -3.88 10.49
C SER A 98 -22.36 -4.93 11.12
N ASN A 99 -23.13 -5.68 10.33
CA ASN A 99 -23.94 -6.81 10.80
C ASN A 99 -23.20 -8.15 10.79
N GLY A 100 -21.90 -8.18 10.46
CA GLY A 100 -21.06 -9.37 10.46
C GLY A 100 -21.17 -10.25 9.20
N SER A 101 -21.82 -9.80 8.13
CA SER A 101 -21.83 -10.53 6.86
C SER A 101 -20.53 -10.29 6.08
N TYR A 102 -20.20 -11.24 5.21
CA TYR A 102 -19.02 -11.20 4.32
C TYR A 102 -19.51 -11.12 2.87
N PRO A 103 -19.72 -9.92 2.32
CA PRO A 103 -20.22 -9.75 0.96
C PRO A 103 -19.25 -10.28 -0.10
N THR A 104 -19.82 -10.73 -1.21
CA THR A 104 -19.07 -11.18 -2.41
C THR A 104 -19.26 -10.23 -3.58
N ASP A 105 -19.96 -9.12 -3.39
CA ASP A 105 -20.15 -8.09 -4.41
C ASP A 105 -18.80 -7.46 -4.79
N TRP A 106 -18.67 -7.15 -6.08
CA TRP A 106 -17.46 -6.62 -6.68
C TRP A 106 -17.80 -5.35 -7.43
N TRP A 107 -17.04 -4.29 -7.19
CA TRP A 107 -17.33 -2.96 -7.67
C TRP A 107 -16.14 -2.37 -8.39
N GLN A 108 -16.42 -1.74 -9.53
CA GLN A 108 -15.48 -0.93 -10.29
C GLN A 108 -15.78 0.54 -10.05
N TYR A 109 -14.74 1.33 -9.87
CA TYR A 109 -14.79 2.78 -9.70
C TYR A 109 -13.95 3.47 -10.77
N ASP A 110 -14.58 4.30 -11.58
CA ASP A 110 -13.92 5.23 -12.52
C ASP A 110 -13.47 6.47 -11.74
N MET A 111 -12.16 6.55 -11.47
CA MET A 111 -11.56 7.65 -10.70
C MET A 111 -11.58 8.99 -11.42
N SER A 112 -11.75 8.99 -12.75
CA SER A 112 -11.79 10.23 -13.55
C SER A 112 -13.17 10.89 -13.53
N ASN A 113 -14.24 10.09 -13.46
CA ASN A 113 -15.61 10.53 -13.57
C ASN A 113 -16.42 10.42 -12.27
N ASP A 114 -15.83 9.90 -11.19
CA ASP A 114 -16.48 9.61 -9.91
C ASP A 114 -17.73 8.69 -10.09
N LEU A 115 -17.55 7.60 -10.85
CA LEU A 115 -18.66 6.70 -11.19
C LEU A 115 -18.37 5.27 -10.74
N TRP A 116 -19.38 4.67 -10.12
CA TRP A 116 -19.36 3.28 -9.68
C TRP A 116 -20.18 2.38 -10.62
N SER A 117 -19.70 1.18 -10.86
CA SER A 117 -20.43 0.12 -11.55
C SER A 117 -20.20 -1.23 -10.85
N GLN A 118 -21.29 -1.97 -10.67
CA GLN A 118 -21.19 -3.32 -10.12
C GLN A 118 -20.70 -4.28 -11.20
N LYS A 119 -19.80 -5.17 -10.82
CA LYS A 119 -19.21 -6.20 -11.66
C LYS A 119 -19.69 -7.58 -11.23
N THR A 120 -19.26 -8.61 -11.95
CA THR A 120 -19.57 -10.00 -11.60
C THR A 120 -19.09 -10.31 -10.18
N SER A 121 -20.03 -10.66 -9.31
CA SER A 121 -19.74 -11.02 -7.93
C SER A 121 -18.77 -12.19 -7.85
N PHE A 122 -17.96 -12.20 -6.79
CA PHE A 122 -17.03 -13.29 -6.52
C PHE A 122 -17.80 -14.61 -6.28
N PRO A 123 -17.43 -15.71 -6.95
CA PRO A 123 -18.19 -16.97 -6.87
C PRO A 123 -17.85 -17.83 -5.64
N GLY A 124 -16.76 -17.52 -4.93
CA GLY A 124 -16.32 -18.27 -3.75
C GLY A 124 -16.82 -17.67 -2.43
N ASP A 125 -16.20 -18.06 -1.33
CA ASP A 125 -16.60 -17.63 0.01
C ASP A 125 -16.26 -16.14 0.25
N GLY A 126 -17.24 -15.38 0.73
CA GLY A 126 -17.03 -14.01 1.21
C GLY A 126 -16.04 -14.00 2.38
N ARG A 127 -15.20 -12.96 2.45
CA ARG A 127 -14.08 -12.88 3.39
C ARG A 127 -13.68 -11.47 3.75
N GLN A 128 -13.02 -11.32 4.88
CA GLN A 128 -12.30 -10.13 5.29
C GLN A 128 -10.79 -10.36 5.20
N HIS A 129 -10.01 -9.27 5.11
CA HIS A 129 -8.55 -9.27 5.08
C HIS A 129 -7.92 -10.17 3.98
N PRO A 130 -8.43 -10.18 2.74
CA PRO A 130 -7.75 -10.92 1.67
C PRO A 130 -6.46 -10.23 1.25
N ALA A 131 -5.56 -10.97 0.59
CA ALA A 131 -4.60 -10.37 -0.33
C ALA A 131 -5.33 -9.96 -1.62
N MET A 132 -4.95 -8.80 -2.18
CA MET A 132 -5.47 -8.31 -3.47
C MET A 132 -4.33 -7.67 -4.28
N VAL A 133 -3.92 -8.30 -5.36
CA VAL A 133 -2.71 -7.92 -6.12
C VAL A 133 -3.04 -7.72 -7.59
N VAL A 134 -2.53 -6.64 -8.17
CA VAL A 134 -2.58 -6.43 -9.63
C VAL A 134 -1.29 -6.95 -10.26
N VAL A 135 -1.43 -7.80 -11.29
CA VAL A 135 -0.33 -8.29 -12.12
C VAL A 135 -0.83 -8.38 -13.57
N ASN A 136 -0.14 -7.72 -14.50
CA ASN A 136 -0.48 -7.75 -15.94
C ASN A 136 -1.96 -7.43 -16.24
N ASP A 137 -2.47 -6.35 -15.64
CA ASP A 137 -3.86 -5.88 -15.77
C ASP A 137 -4.94 -6.90 -15.35
N LYS A 138 -4.55 -7.88 -14.55
CA LYS A 138 -5.44 -8.81 -13.86
C LYS A 138 -5.36 -8.60 -12.36
N ILE A 139 -6.43 -8.93 -11.66
CA ILE A 139 -6.46 -8.84 -10.21
C ILE A 139 -6.44 -10.27 -9.64
N PHE A 140 -5.47 -10.51 -8.76
CA PHE A 140 -5.39 -11.76 -8.01
C PHE A 140 -5.85 -11.51 -6.58
N MET A 141 -6.68 -12.43 -6.07
CA MET A 141 -7.23 -12.35 -4.73
C MET A 141 -7.19 -13.72 -4.06
N GLY A 142 -6.85 -13.74 -2.77
CA GLY A 142 -6.87 -14.96 -1.97
C GLY A 142 -6.57 -14.74 -0.51
N CYS A 143 -6.40 -15.80 0.23
CA CYS A 143 -6.27 -15.74 1.69
C CYS A 143 -7.48 -15.03 2.33
N GLY A 144 -7.28 -14.41 3.49
CA GLY A 144 -8.37 -13.81 4.26
C GLY A 144 -9.08 -14.82 5.14
N GLY A 145 -10.19 -14.39 5.75
CA GLY A 145 -10.96 -15.27 6.62
C GLY A 145 -12.42 -14.84 6.74
N ASN A 146 -13.24 -15.74 7.26
CA ASN A 146 -14.64 -15.51 7.56
C ASN A 146 -15.04 -16.26 8.83
N GLY A 147 -16.33 -16.33 9.15
CA GLY A 147 -16.81 -17.01 10.34
C GLY A 147 -16.45 -18.52 10.44
N ASN A 148 -16.02 -19.14 9.35
CA ASN A 148 -15.62 -20.55 9.28
C ASN A 148 -14.10 -20.76 9.46
N GLY A 149 -13.30 -19.68 9.42
CA GLY A 149 -11.85 -19.74 9.58
C GLY A 149 -11.08 -19.00 8.49
N ASN A 150 -9.75 -19.23 8.46
CA ASN A 150 -8.88 -18.68 7.44
C ASN A 150 -8.96 -19.49 6.15
N LEU A 151 -8.79 -18.77 5.04
CA LEU A 151 -8.85 -19.29 3.68
C LEU A 151 -7.44 -19.28 3.06
N GLY A 152 -7.21 -20.14 2.09
CA GLY A 152 -5.95 -20.28 1.35
C GLY A 152 -6.15 -20.47 -0.14
N ASP A 153 -7.37 -20.32 -0.65
CA ASP A 153 -7.66 -20.31 -2.07
C ASP A 153 -7.06 -19.08 -2.76
N TRP A 154 -6.87 -19.14 -4.05
CA TRP A 154 -6.31 -18.08 -4.87
C TRP A 154 -7.10 -17.96 -6.16
N TRP A 155 -7.44 -16.74 -6.58
CA TRP A 155 -8.32 -16.46 -7.70
C TRP A 155 -7.77 -15.36 -8.57
N GLU A 156 -8.05 -15.46 -9.86
CA GLU A 156 -7.79 -14.44 -10.88
C GLU A 156 -9.11 -13.82 -11.32
N TYR A 157 -9.17 -12.49 -11.30
CA TYR A 157 -10.22 -11.72 -11.95
C TYR A 157 -9.66 -11.11 -13.23
N ASP A 158 -10.24 -11.49 -14.36
CA ASP A 158 -9.93 -10.93 -15.68
C ASP A 158 -10.86 -9.74 -15.94
N ILE A 159 -10.25 -8.55 -16.01
CA ILE A 159 -10.99 -7.28 -16.10
C ILE A 159 -11.79 -7.17 -17.40
N PRO A 160 -11.22 -7.47 -18.59
CA PRO A 160 -11.97 -7.34 -19.85
C PRO A 160 -13.16 -8.29 -19.95
N SER A 161 -13.05 -9.50 -19.48
CA SER A 161 -14.14 -10.49 -19.56
C SER A 161 -15.10 -10.46 -18.37
N ASP A 162 -14.77 -9.70 -17.31
CA ASP A 162 -15.55 -9.65 -16.06
C ASP A 162 -15.79 -11.03 -15.46
N THR A 163 -14.74 -11.86 -15.38
CA THR A 163 -14.84 -13.25 -14.93
C THR A 163 -13.80 -13.60 -13.87
N TRP A 164 -14.20 -14.49 -12.95
CA TRP A 164 -13.34 -15.08 -11.94
C TRP A 164 -12.91 -16.49 -12.32
N THR A 165 -11.65 -16.83 -12.08
CA THR A 165 -11.07 -18.16 -12.30
C THR A 165 -10.26 -18.58 -11.09
N GLU A 166 -10.55 -19.73 -10.53
CA GLU A 166 -9.77 -20.32 -9.45
C GLU A 166 -8.39 -20.75 -9.94
N LYS A 167 -7.38 -20.51 -9.13
CA LYS A 167 -5.96 -20.78 -9.40
C LYS A 167 -5.38 -21.68 -8.31
N THR A 168 -4.13 -22.08 -8.48
CA THR A 168 -3.41 -22.83 -7.45
C THR A 168 -3.36 -22.06 -6.14
N GLY A 169 -3.96 -22.59 -5.08
CA GLY A 169 -4.08 -21.98 -3.77
C GLY A 169 -2.74 -21.63 -3.13
N PHE A 170 -2.77 -20.77 -2.12
CA PHE A 170 -1.61 -20.34 -1.36
C PHE A 170 -0.89 -21.54 -0.73
N PRO A 171 0.44 -21.70 -0.86
CA PRO A 171 1.14 -22.98 -0.59
C PRO A 171 1.47 -23.21 0.89
N ALA A 172 1.09 -22.32 1.78
CA ALA A 172 1.38 -22.43 3.21
C ALA A 172 0.08 -22.39 4.04
N ASN A 173 0.20 -22.21 5.35
CA ASN A 173 -0.97 -22.16 6.22
C ASN A 173 -1.94 -21.06 5.81
N ASN A 174 -3.23 -21.38 5.84
CA ASN A 174 -4.31 -20.41 5.63
C ASN A 174 -4.17 -19.24 6.59
N ARG A 175 -4.38 -18.03 6.10
CA ARG A 175 -4.13 -16.79 6.85
C ARG A 175 -5.01 -15.64 6.44
N HIS A 176 -5.18 -14.69 7.33
CA HIS A 176 -5.78 -13.38 7.06
C HIS A 176 -4.77 -12.26 7.35
N HIS A 177 -5.04 -11.05 6.88
CA HIS A 177 -4.12 -9.91 6.95
C HIS A 177 -2.71 -10.18 6.41
N PRO A 178 -2.53 -10.91 5.30
CA PRO A 178 -1.21 -11.01 4.69
C PRO A 178 -0.77 -9.64 4.17
N TYR A 179 0.54 -9.43 4.06
CA TYR A 179 1.08 -8.36 3.22
C TYR A 179 1.25 -8.88 1.80
N TYR A 180 1.04 -8.00 0.82
CA TYR A 180 1.05 -8.37 -0.59
C TYR A 180 1.39 -7.19 -1.50
N PHE A 181 2.02 -7.45 -2.63
CA PHE A 181 2.26 -6.46 -3.68
C PHE A 181 2.57 -7.14 -5.00
N GLY A 182 2.34 -6.42 -6.11
CA GLY A 182 2.72 -6.85 -7.46
C GLY A 182 4.05 -6.22 -7.88
N ILE A 183 4.99 -7.02 -8.41
CA ILE A 183 6.23 -6.51 -9.02
C ILE A 183 6.45 -7.22 -10.34
N GLY A 184 6.51 -6.45 -11.44
CA GLY A 184 6.64 -7.02 -12.78
C GLY A 184 5.51 -8.00 -13.07
N ASN A 185 5.84 -9.24 -13.42
CA ASN A 185 4.88 -10.26 -13.78
C ASN A 185 4.46 -11.18 -12.62
N TYR A 186 4.73 -10.79 -11.37
CA TYR A 186 4.56 -11.66 -10.21
C TYR A 186 3.75 -11.00 -9.10
N ALA A 187 2.94 -11.80 -8.41
CA ALA A 187 2.35 -11.43 -7.13
C ALA A 187 3.23 -11.94 -5.98
N TYR A 188 3.38 -11.13 -4.96
CA TYR A 188 4.13 -11.47 -3.73
C TYR A 188 3.18 -11.42 -2.56
N VAL A 189 3.18 -12.46 -1.72
CA VAL A 189 2.28 -12.61 -0.57
C VAL A 189 3.03 -13.29 0.56
N GLY A 190 2.83 -12.80 1.79
CA GLY A 190 3.43 -13.40 2.97
C GLY A 190 2.92 -12.80 4.27
N PHE A 191 3.55 -13.13 5.38
CA PHE A 191 3.19 -12.62 6.70
C PHE A 191 1.75 -12.96 7.11
N GLY A 192 1.16 -12.14 7.97
CA GLY A 192 -0.24 -12.26 8.36
C GLY A 192 -0.48 -13.28 9.46
N HIS A 193 -1.73 -13.48 9.79
CA HIS A 193 -2.18 -14.21 10.97
C HIS A 193 -2.88 -15.53 10.59
N GLY A 194 -2.40 -16.65 11.15
CA GLY A 194 -2.90 -18.01 10.89
C GLY A 194 -4.04 -18.45 11.79
N SER A 195 -4.29 -17.82 12.94
CA SER A 195 -5.46 -18.12 13.74
C SER A 195 -6.58 -17.14 13.44
N PHE A 196 -7.67 -17.63 12.91
CA PHE A 196 -8.91 -16.86 12.87
C PHE A 196 -9.69 -17.11 14.16
N ALA A 197 -10.07 -16.04 14.85
CA ALA A 197 -10.92 -16.12 16.01
C ALA A 197 -12.36 -16.46 15.61
N GLY A 198 -12.62 -17.72 15.34
CA GLY A 198 -13.98 -18.23 15.42
C GLY A 198 -14.46 -18.22 16.89
N PRO A 199 -15.76 -18.42 17.16
CA PRO A 199 -16.26 -18.51 18.54
C PRO A 199 -15.45 -19.53 19.34
N GLY A 200 -14.69 -19.07 20.36
CA GLY A 200 -13.89 -19.92 21.26
C GLY A 200 -12.42 -20.08 20.90
N SER A 201 -11.90 -19.45 19.85
CA SER A 201 -10.46 -19.40 19.57
C SER A 201 -9.80 -18.23 20.31
N ASN A 202 -8.54 -18.39 20.71
CA ASN A 202 -7.73 -17.31 21.26
C ASN A 202 -6.98 -16.61 20.13
N PRO A 203 -7.39 -15.41 19.69
CA PRO A 203 -6.76 -14.71 18.57
C PRO A 203 -5.36 -14.15 18.86
N SER A 204 -4.97 -14.11 20.12
CA SER A 204 -3.71 -13.50 20.58
C SER A 204 -2.57 -14.49 20.77
N ALA A 205 -2.62 -15.68 20.16
CA ALA A 205 -1.51 -16.61 20.23
C ALA A 205 -0.42 -16.17 19.24
N SER A 206 0.67 -15.62 19.76
CA SER A 206 1.86 -15.17 19.01
C SER A 206 2.44 -16.22 18.04
N SER A 207 2.22 -17.50 18.31
CA SER A 207 2.69 -18.61 17.47
C SER A 207 2.03 -18.72 16.08
N TYR A 208 1.10 -17.84 15.74
CA TYR A 208 0.34 -17.89 14.49
C TYR A 208 0.55 -16.66 13.59
N ILE A 209 1.45 -15.75 13.92
CA ILE A 209 1.85 -14.67 13.03
C ILE A 209 3.10 -15.08 12.29
N TYR A 210 3.11 -14.87 10.96
CA TYR A 210 4.11 -15.44 10.08
C TYR A 210 5.08 -14.37 9.56
N ASN A 211 6.29 -14.81 9.20
CA ASN A 211 7.30 -14.04 8.48
C ASN A 211 7.73 -14.73 7.17
N ASP A 212 7.05 -15.81 6.77
CA ASP A 212 7.27 -16.48 5.50
C ASP A 212 6.82 -15.62 4.33
N PHE A 213 7.43 -15.82 3.16
CA PHE A 213 7.18 -14.99 1.99
C PHE A 213 7.22 -15.82 0.72
N PHE A 214 6.30 -15.53 -0.21
CA PHE A 214 6.08 -16.33 -1.40
C PHE A 214 5.85 -15.44 -2.62
N ARG A 215 6.24 -15.96 -3.79
CA ARG A 215 5.98 -15.37 -5.10
C ARG A 215 5.08 -16.29 -5.91
N TYR A 216 4.01 -15.74 -6.46
CA TYR A 216 3.14 -16.40 -7.41
C TYR A 216 3.50 -16.00 -8.84
N ASP A 217 3.59 -16.97 -9.73
CA ASP A 217 3.80 -16.79 -11.16
C ASP A 217 2.51 -17.13 -11.93
N PRO A 218 1.76 -16.13 -12.43
CA PRO A 218 0.54 -16.37 -13.18
C PRO A 218 0.73 -17.12 -14.49
N SER A 219 1.93 -17.11 -15.07
CA SER A 219 2.18 -17.71 -16.37
C SER A 219 2.15 -19.25 -16.34
N ASN A 220 2.46 -19.83 -15.20
CA ASN A 220 2.47 -21.27 -14.98
C ASN A 220 1.65 -21.72 -13.77
N ASP A 221 0.89 -20.80 -13.18
CA ASP A 221 0.01 -21.05 -12.02
C ASP A 221 0.74 -21.74 -10.87
N SER A 222 1.89 -21.19 -10.45
CA SER A 222 2.72 -21.79 -9.42
C SER A 222 3.27 -20.81 -8.40
N TRP A 223 3.59 -21.34 -7.23
CA TRP A 223 4.17 -20.62 -6.13
C TRP A 223 5.64 -21.00 -5.89
N LEU A 224 6.45 -20.03 -5.50
CA LEU A 224 7.83 -20.19 -5.05
C LEU A 224 7.98 -19.57 -3.66
N GLN A 225 8.48 -20.34 -2.70
CA GLN A 225 8.89 -19.79 -1.43
C GLN A 225 10.19 -18.99 -1.58
N LEU A 226 10.21 -17.80 -1.01
CA LEU A 226 11.32 -16.88 -0.98
C LEU A 226 11.98 -16.87 0.40
N SER A 227 13.02 -16.05 0.58
CA SER A 227 13.62 -15.83 1.90
C SER A 227 12.60 -15.21 2.85
N ASN A 228 12.56 -15.72 4.07
CA ASN A 228 11.71 -15.15 5.10
C ASN A 228 12.08 -13.69 5.38
N PHE A 229 11.10 -12.93 5.82
CA PHE A 229 11.32 -11.57 6.29
C PHE A 229 12.32 -11.57 7.47
N PRO A 230 13.33 -10.68 7.47
CA PRO A 230 14.46 -10.75 8.40
C PRO A 230 14.20 -10.14 9.79
N SER A 231 13.02 -9.61 10.02
CA SER A 231 12.63 -8.99 11.30
C SER A 231 11.45 -9.74 11.92
N GLU A 232 10.87 -9.16 12.95
CA GLU A 232 9.71 -9.68 13.67
C GLU A 232 8.55 -9.99 12.72
N ALA A 233 7.92 -11.16 12.93
CA ALA A 233 6.69 -11.54 12.22
C ALA A 233 5.60 -10.49 12.47
N ARG A 234 4.77 -10.20 11.44
CA ARG A 234 3.85 -9.07 11.52
C ARG A 234 2.54 -9.28 10.78
N VAL A 235 1.57 -8.46 11.17
CA VAL A 235 0.20 -8.50 10.67
C VAL A 235 -0.39 -7.08 10.63
N ALA A 236 -1.41 -6.89 9.82
CA ALA A 236 -2.26 -5.69 9.83
C ALA A 236 -1.55 -4.34 9.63
N GLY A 237 -0.49 -4.30 8.86
CA GLY A 237 0.08 -3.07 8.33
C GLY A 237 -0.46 -2.74 6.93
N THR A 238 0.27 -1.90 6.22
CA THR A 238 -0.01 -1.57 4.83
C THR A 238 1.18 -1.91 3.93
N GLN A 239 0.94 -2.03 2.65
CA GLN A 239 1.94 -2.42 1.66
C GLN A 239 1.68 -1.75 0.32
N PHE A 240 2.73 -1.62 -0.47
CA PHE A 240 2.68 -1.06 -1.82
C PHE A 240 3.87 -1.55 -2.66
N SER A 241 3.81 -1.32 -3.95
CA SER A 241 4.96 -1.48 -4.85
C SER A 241 5.31 -0.16 -5.52
N TYR A 242 6.60 0.04 -5.78
CA TYR A 242 7.10 1.20 -6.47
C TYR A 242 8.43 0.88 -7.16
N ASN A 243 8.57 1.28 -8.43
CA ASN A 243 9.80 1.15 -9.21
C ASN A 243 10.47 -0.23 -9.11
N GLY A 244 9.68 -1.30 -9.27
CA GLY A 244 10.16 -2.69 -9.25
C GLY A 244 10.58 -3.21 -7.88
N LYS A 245 10.17 -2.54 -6.82
CA LYS A 245 10.38 -2.92 -5.41
C LYS A 245 9.04 -3.11 -4.71
N GLY A 246 9.03 -3.90 -3.64
CA GLY A 246 7.90 -4.05 -2.73
C GLY A 246 8.18 -3.38 -1.38
N TYR A 247 7.16 -2.91 -0.72
CA TYR A 247 7.29 -2.22 0.57
C TYR A 247 6.24 -2.73 1.55
N VAL A 248 6.65 -2.86 2.82
CA VAL A 248 5.76 -3.14 3.95
C VAL A 248 5.97 -2.08 5.01
N LEU A 249 4.89 -1.64 5.64
CA LEU A 249 4.91 -0.49 6.53
C LEU A 249 3.95 -0.69 7.71
N SER A 250 4.48 -0.50 8.93
CA SER A 250 3.71 -0.53 10.18
C SER A 250 3.01 -1.88 10.45
N GLY A 251 2.02 -1.89 11.33
CA GLY A 251 1.24 -3.05 11.76
C GLY A 251 1.58 -3.49 13.18
N ASP A 252 1.09 -4.67 13.54
CA ASP A 252 1.37 -5.34 14.79
C ASP A 252 2.46 -6.41 14.62
N GLY A 253 3.19 -6.69 15.70
CA GLY A 253 4.22 -7.70 15.77
C GLY A 253 3.69 -9.12 16.08
N ASP A 254 4.61 -10.01 16.43
CA ASP A 254 4.33 -11.45 16.61
C ASP A 254 3.48 -11.77 17.85
N ASP A 255 3.41 -10.86 18.82
CA ASP A 255 2.54 -10.94 19.99
C ASP A 255 1.16 -10.29 19.77
N HIS A 256 0.89 -9.81 18.54
CA HIS A 256 -0.30 -9.03 18.18
C HIS A 256 -0.39 -7.69 18.94
N GLY A 257 0.73 -7.21 19.42
CA GLY A 257 0.90 -5.88 19.97
C GLY A 257 1.55 -4.95 18.94
N PRO A 258 1.49 -3.62 19.15
CA PRO A 258 2.11 -2.67 18.22
C PRO A 258 3.62 -2.90 18.13
N LEU A 259 4.16 -2.84 16.92
CA LEU A 259 5.61 -2.84 16.70
C LEU A 259 6.28 -1.72 17.51
N SER A 260 7.56 -1.86 17.82
CA SER A 260 8.31 -0.85 18.59
C SER A 260 8.39 0.52 17.92
N SER A 261 8.18 0.58 16.62
CA SER A 261 8.11 1.81 15.82
C SER A 261 7.28 1.58 14.54
N GLY A 262 6.98 2.66 13.81
CA GLY A 262 6.32 2.58 12.49
C GLY A 262 7.27 2.12 11.40
N GLU A 263 7.84 0.93 11.52
CA GLU A 263 8.85 0.39 10.61
C GLU A 263 8.40 0.37 9.16
N MET A 264 9.31 0.75 8.26
CA MET A 264 9.16 0.57 6.82
C MET A 264 10.31 -0.27 6.27
N TRP A 265 9.99 -1.23 5.41
CA TRP A 265 10.96 -2.11 4.78
C TRP A 265 10.75 -2.16 3.27
N GLU A 266 11.87 -2.17 2.53
CA GLU A 266 11.90 -2.34 1.07
C GLU A 266 12.38 -3.76 0.73
N TYR A 267 11.65 -4.43 -0.16
CA TYR A 267 12.02 -5.71 -0.76
C TYR A 267 12.60 -5.51 -2.17
N ASN A 268 13.75 -6.12 -2.43
CA ASN A 268 14.37 -6.15 -3.75
C ASN A 268 14.26 -7.56 -4.37
N PRO A 269 13.43 -7.75 -5.42
CA PRO A 269 13.25 -9.05 -6.04
C PRO A 269 14.47 -9.57 -6.81
N LEU A 270 15.42 -8.70 -7.17
CA LEU A 270 16.60 -9.10 -7.93
C LEU A 270 17.57 -9.97 -7.14
N ASN A 271 17.61 -9.80 -5.82
CA ASN A 271 18.50 -10.52 -4.92
C ASN A 271 17.78 -11.12 -3.70
N ASP A 272 16.44 -11.15 -3.73
CA ASP A 272 15.60 -11.70 -2.66
C ASP A 272 15.99 -11.17 -1.27
N SER A 273 16.08 -9.84 -1.13
CA SER A 273 16.53 -9.22 0.11
C SER A 273 15.68 -8.06 0.57
N TRP A 274 15.70 -7.81 1.86
CA TRP A 274 15.01 -6.73 2.54
C TRP A 274 16.00 -5.74 3.14
N ILE A 275 15.66 -4.45 3.08
CA ILE A 275 16.37 -3.38 3.80
C ILE A 275 15.36 -2.54 4.59
N GLN A 276 15.75 -2.15 5.80
CA GLN A 276 14.94 -1.24 6.60
C GLN A 276 15.14 0.20 6.15
N LEU A 277 14.05 0.94 6.03
CA LEU A 277 14.01 2.35 5.71
C LEU A 277 13.62 3.16 6.96
N PRO A 278 13.70 4.51 6.93
CA PRO A 278 13.27 5.34 8.04
C PRO A 278 11.81 5.06 8.45
N SER A 279 11.62 4.81 9.74
CA SER A 279 10.32 4.53 10.32
C SER A 279 9.37 5.73 10.21
N HIS A 280 8.09 5.46 10.08
CA HIS A 280 7.03 6.45 10.16
C HIS A 280 7.02 7.14 11.54
N PRO A 281 6.92 8.49 11.63
CA PRO A 281 7.10 9.22 12.88
C PRO A 281 5.93 9.06 13.88
N GLY A 282 4.76 8.61 13.43
CA GLY A 282 3.59 8.37 14.28
C GLY A 282 3.61 7.09 15.08
N GLY A 283 4.72 6.32 15.06
CA GLY A 283 4.79 5.02 15.73
C GLY A 283 4.15 3.89 14.92
N ALA A 284 3.93 2.74 15.56
CA ALA A 284 3.23 1.62 14.93
C ALA A 284 1.72 1.89 14.89
N ILE A 285 1.12 1.69 13.73
CA ILE A 285 -0.31 1.87 13.50
C ILE A 285 -0.89 0.55 13.00
N TRP A 286 -1.97 0.11 13.61
CA TRP A 286 -2.74 -1.05 13.19
C TRP A 286 -3.72 -0.69 12.08
N ALA A 287 -3.74 -1.51 11.04
CA ALA A 287 -4.65 -1.40 9.90
C ALA A 287 -4.71 0.01 9.25
N PRO A 288 -3.56 0.61 8.94
CA PRO A 288 -3.48 1.88 8.25
C PRO A 288 -3.79 1.74 6.76
N GLY A 289 -3.92 2.88 6.08
CA GLY A 289 -3.95 2.97 4.62
C GLY A 289 -2.66 3.56 4.06
N SER A 290 -2.42 3.28 2.79
CA SER A 290 -1.38 3.95 2.00
C SER A 290 -1.74 4.02 0.52
N PHE A 291 -1.18 4.99 -0.17
CA PHE A 291 -1.19 5.08 -1.64
C PHE A 291 0.10 5.77 -2.12
N VAL A 292 0.44 5.57 -3.38
CA VAL A 292 1.66 6.13 -3.98
C VAL A 292 1.28 7.08 -5.11
N ILE A 293 1.77 8.33 -5.07
CA ILE A 293 1.57 9.33 -6.11
C ILE A 293 2.85 10.16 -6.23
N GLY A 294 3.22 10.58 -7.44
CA GLY A 294 4.32 11.53 -7.67
C GLY A 294 5.68 11.05 -7.15
N GLY A 295 5.87 9.72 -6.98
CA GLY A 295 7.09 9.17 -6.41
C GLY A 295 7.18 9.23 -4.89
N GLU A 296 6.08 9.52 -4.20
CA GLU A 296 5.95 9.51 -2.75
C GLU A 296 4.90 8.48 -2.29
N VAL A 297 5.16 7.78 -1.20
CA VAL A 297 4.11 7.06 -0.48
C VAL A 297 3.46 8.00 0.54
N TYR A 298 2.15 7.96 0.59
CA TYR A 298 1.32 8.62 1.59
C TYR A 298 0.80 7.57 2.56
N PHE A 299 1.03 7.78 3.85
CA PHE A 299 0.62 6.92 4.95
C PHE A 299 -0.36 7.66 5.85
N LEU A 300 -1.49 7.01 6.17
CA LEU A 300 -2.59 7.68 6.85
C LEU A 300 -3.53 6.69 7.56
N LEU A 301 -4.26 7.22 8.53
CA LEU A 301 -5.36 6.51 9.19
C LEU A 301 -4.89 5.23 9.91
N GLY A 302 -5.79 4.30 10.18
CA GLY A 302 -5.53 3.15 11.02
C GLY A 302 -5.86 3.43 12.48
N GLN A 303 -5.38 2.60 13.38
CA GLN A 303 -5.60 2.76 14.82
C GLN A 303 -4.29 2.71 15.58
N ASP A 304 -4.06 3.70 16.45
CA ASP A 304 -2.91 3.76 17.35
C ASP A 304 -3.26 3.10 18.69
N TRP A 305 -2.70 1.93 18.92
CA TRP A 305 -2.83 1.19 20.17
C TRP A 305 -1.84 1.63 21.25
N ASN A 306 -0.83 2.44 20.90
CA ASN A 306 0.15 2.97 21.87
C ASN A 306 -0.43 4.12 22.70
N ALA A 307 -1.55 4.70 22.29
CA ALA A 307 -2.25 5.70 23.08
C ALA A 307 -2.91 5.05 24.32
N ASN A 308 -3.06 5.82 25.41
CA ASN A 308 -3.75 5.34 26.63
C ASN A 308 -5.18 4.82 26.36
N THR A 309 -5.80 5.33 25.32
CA THR A 309 -7.03 4.82 24.69
C THR A 309 -6.77 4.72 23.20
N PRO A 310 -7.16 3.63 22.52
CA PRO A 310 -7.02 3.53 21.08
C PRO A 310 -7.63 4.75 20.39
N VAL A 311 -6.89 5.36 19.48
CA VAL A 311 -7.32 6.50 18.68
C VAL A 311 -7.12 6.20 17.20
N ASP A 312 -8.01 6.72 16.39
CA ASP A 312 -7.90 6.64 14.93
C ASP A 312 -7.30 7.97 14.42
N PRO A 313 -5.97 8.02 14.15
CA PRO A 313 -5.31 9.25 13.75
C PRO A 313 -5.81 9.74 12.38
N ILE A 314 -5.87 11.05 12.21
CA ILE A 314 -6.20 11.71 10.93
C ILE A 314 -4.98 12.35 10.27
N SER A 315 -3.81 12.27 10.90
CA SER A 315 -2.57 12.79 10.36
C SER A 315 -2.14 11.99 9.12
N VAL A 316 -1.62 12.72 8.13
CA VAL A 316 -1.11 12.17 6.88
C VAL A 316 0.36 12.50 6.78
N TYR A 317 1.16 11.52 6.40
CA TYR A 317 2.59 11.70 6.20
C TYR A 317 2.99 11.15 4.84
N SER A 318 3.93 11.80 4.15
CA SER A 318 4.53 11.27 2.94
C SER A 318 6.01 10.98 3.10
N TYR A 319 6.52 10.04 2.29
CA TYR A 319 7.93 9.72 2.20
C TYR A 319 8.33 9.59 0.74
N LYS A 320 9.38 10.34 0.34
CA LYS A 320 9.90 10.29 -1.03
C LYS A 320 10.58 8.96 -1.31
N LEU A 321 10.06 8.23 -2.28
CA LEU A 321 10.62 6.97 -2.78
C LEU A 321 11.62 7.21 -3.92
N SER A 322 11.53 8.35 -4.60
CA SER A 322 12.41 8.76 -5.70
C SER A 322 13.00 10.14 -5.45
N GLN A 323 14.26 10.33 -5.87
CA GLN A 323 14.91 11.65 -5.89
C GLN A 323 14.71 12.38 -7.24
N ASN A 324 14.14 11.69 -8.25
CA ASN A 324 13.98 12.22 -9.59
C ASN A 324 12.57 12.79 -9.79
N SER A 325 12.14 13.64 -8.87
CA SER A 325 10.92 14.43 -9.00
C SER A 325 11.24 15.86 -9.50
N GLY A 326 10.33 16.44 -10.23
CA GLY A 326 10.45 17.77 -10.80
C GLY A 326 9.36 18.00 -11.86
N CYS A 327 9.34 19.17 -12.50
CA CYS A 327 8.39 19.43 -13.57
C CYS A 327 8.65 18.50 -14.77
N THR A 328 7.65 17.71 -15.16
CA THR A 328 7.71 16.77 -16.30
C THR A 328 7.09 17.32 -17.56
N ASP A 329 6.44 18.50 -17.52
CA ASP A 329 5.84 19.12 -18.69
C ASP A 329 6.90 19.88 -19.51
N SER A 330 7.15 19.42 -20.74
CA SER A 330 8.15 19.97 -21.64
C SER A 330 7.85 21.41 -22.12
N VAL A 331 6.63 21.91 -21.90
CA VAL A 331 6.24 23.31 -22.20
C VAL A 331 6.48 24.25 -21.04
N ALA A 332 6.75 23.73 -19.83
CA ALA A 332 7.03 24.55 -18.66
C ALA A 332 8.47 25.12 -18.70
N PHE A 333 8.66 26.34 -18.15
CA PHE A 333 9.97 26.98 -18.10
C PHE A 333 10.98 26.23 -17.22
N ASN A 334 10.51 25.54 -16.20
CA ASN A 334 11.33 24.75 -15.29
C ASN A 334 11.28 23.24 -15.57
N PHE A 335 10.96 22.86 -16.81
CA PHE A 335 11.02 21.46 -17.26
C PHE A 335 12.36 20.80 -16.89
N SER A 336 12.29 19.62 -16.33
CA SER A 336 13.44 18.79 -16.01
C SER A 336 13.41 17.47 -16.78
N SER A 337 14.31 17.30 -17.73
CA SER A 337 14.45 16.02 -18.46
C SER A 337 14.94 14.86 -17.58
N LEU A 338 15.36 15.13 -16.34
CA LEU A 338 15.76 14.13 -15.35
C LEU A 338 14.59 13.74 -14.43
N ALA A 339 13.52 14.52 -14.43
CA ALA A 339 12.33 14.19 -13.64
C ALA A 339 11.60 13.02 -14.28
N ILE A 340 11.31 12.02 -13.45
CA ILE A 340 10.49 10.85 -13.81
C ILE A 340 9.06 11.04 -13.30
N TYR A 341 8.90 11.82 -12.23
CA TYR A 341 7.63 12.11 -11.59
C TYR A 341 7.43 13.62 -11.49
N ASP A 342 6.21 14.04 -11.82
CA ASP A 342 5.80 15.42 -11.62
C ASP A 342 5.66 15.69 -10.11
N ASP A 343 6.30 16.76 -9.65
CA ASP A 343 6.20 17.24 -8.26
C ASP A 343 5.31 18.47 -8.14
N CYS A 344 4.52 18.75 -9.20
CA CYS A 344 3.64 19.91 -9.29
C CYS A 344 4.36 21.26 -9.31
N SER A 345 5.66 21.27 -9.58
CA SER A 345 6.47 22.50 -9.64
C SER A 345 6.41 23.21 -11.00
N CYS A 346 5.67 22.68 -11.99
CA CYS A 346 5.63 23.22 -13.34
C CYS A 346 5.24 24.69 -13.38
N CYS A 347 6.11 25.54 -13.97
CA CYS A 347 5.93 26.97 -14.11
C CYS A 347 5.77 27.35 -15.58
N TYR A 348 4.68 28.04 -15.92
CA TYR A 348 4.35 28.42 -17.29
C TYR A 348 4.55 29.92 -17.57
N PHE A 349 5.03 30.70 -16.59
CA PHE A 349 5.28 32.12 -16.74
C PHE A 349 6.73 32.44 -16.49
N SER A 350 7.33 33.31 -17.31
CA SER A 350 8.68 33.80 -17.06
C SER A 350 8.69 34.69 -15.81
N GLY A 351 9.56 34.35 -14.84
CA GLY A 351 9.64 35.07 -13.56
C GLY A 351 8.83 34.44 -12.43
N CYS A 352 8.38 33.18 -12.57
CA CYS A 352 7.84 32.42 -11.45
C CYS A 352 8.89 32.34 -10.35
N THR A 353 8.56 32.93 -9.19
CA THR A 353 9.41 32.96 -8.00
C THR A 353 8.84 32.10 -6.87
N ASP A 354 7.85 31.29 -7.17
CA ASP A 354 7.30 30.36 -6.19
C ASP A 354 8.39 29.36 -5.80
N PRO A 355 8.84 29.33 -4.54
CA PRO A 355 9.86 28.41 -4.09
C PRO A 355 9.38 26.96 -4.08
N LEU A 356 8.07 26.73 -4.34
CA LEU A 356 7.45 25.41 -4.51
C LEU A 356 7.15 25.11 -5.98
N ALA A 357 7.42 26.04 -6.90
CA ALA A 357 7.27 25.85 -8.35
C ALA A 357 8.55 25.35 -8.99
#